data_0cfd8c2cef1241e31b5a14bc52f4791f
#
_entry.id   0cfd8c2cef1241e31b5a14bc52f4791f
#
_cell.length_a   1.000
_cell.length_b   1.000
_cell.length_c   1.000
_cell.angle_alpha   90.00
_cell.angle_beta   90.00
_cell.angle_gamma   90.00
#
_symmetry.space_group_name_H-M   'P 1'
#
loop_
_entity.id
_entity.type
_entity.pdbx_description
1 polymer ?
#
loop_
_entity_poly.entity_id
_entity_poly.type
_entity_poly.pdbx_seq_one_letter_code
_entity_poly.pdbx_strand_id
1 'polypeptide(L)'
;LTFTVFANYENDLMTRMKPIDQKSDQMLEVSVSTKDMTEAVAYSSKEWDKELNVVYKLLMSKLSQENQTALRNKQREWIKTRDKKIADSMKANGSIATLNGSMTFRTETKNRTIELSKAYDKLIGKK
;
A
#
# COMPACT_ATOMS: atom_id res chain seq x y z
N LEU A 1 33.86 -17.99 0.87
CA LEU A 1 32.52 -18.08 1.38
C LEU A 1 31.56 -17.33 0.45
N THR A 2 30.62 -18.04 -0.11
CA THR A 2 29.65 -17.43 -1.02
C THR A 2 28.36 -17.16 -0.26
N PHE A 3 27.97 -15.88 -0.19
CA PHE A 3 26.70 -15.50 0.37
C PHE A 3 25.67 -15.43 -0.75
N THR A 4 24.59 -16.17 -0.61
CA THR A 4 23.43 -16.01 -1.47
C THR A 4 22.56 -14.91 -0.87
N VAL A 5 22.45 -13.81 -1.60
CA VAL A 5 21.55 -12.73 -1.20
C VAL A 5 20.17 -13.08 -1.74
N PHE A 6 19.25 -13.38 -0.84
CA PHE A 6 17.86 -13.58 -1.20
C PHE A 6 17.14 -12.24 -1.17
N ALA A 7 16.24 -12.04 -2.11
CA ALA A 7 15.37 -10.88 -2.10
C ALA A 7 14.41 -11.00 -0.91
N ASN A 8 14.45 -10.01 -0.02
CA ASN A 8 13.69 -9.94 1.22
C ASN A 8 12.92 -8.64 1.34
N TYR A 9 12.56 -8.05 0.22
CA TYR A 9 11.92 -6.73 0.23
C TYR A 9 10.60 -6.76 0.99
N GLU A 10 9.78 -7.78 0.74
CA GLU A 10 8.49 -7.92 1.43
C GLU A 10 8.68 -8.04 2.95
N ASN A 11 9.62 -8.88 3.40
CA ASN A 11 9.87 -9.04 4.83
C ASN A 11 10.33 -7.73 5.47
N ASP A 12 11.25 -7.02 4.83
CA ASP A 12 11.75 -5.74 5.31
C ASP A 12 10.62 -4.70 5.36
N LEU A 13 9.77 -4.66 4.33
CA LEU A 13 8.60 -3.81 4.27
C LEU A 13 7.66 -4.09 5.46
N MET A 14 7.32 -5.35 5.70
CA MET A 14 6.41 -5.72 6.79
C MET A 14 7.01 -5.37 8.15
N THR A 15 8.31 -5.55 8.32
CA THR A 15 9.02 -5.17 9.54
C THR A 15 8.97 -3.66 9.78
N ARG A 16 9.22 -2.86 8.73
CA ARG A 16 9.17 -1.38 8.80
C ARG A 16 7.77 -0.87 9.11
N MET A 17 6.76 -1.51 8.52
CA MET A 17 5.38 -1.03 8.59
C MET A 17 4.63 -1.52 9.83
N LYS A 18 5.12 -2.57 10.48
CA LYS A 18 4.48 -3.10 11.70
C LYS A 18 4.28 -2.04 12.79
N PRO A 19 5.31 -1.27 13.21
CA PRO A 19 5.10 -0.23 14.21
C PRO A 19 4.18 0.91 13.71
N ILE A 20 4.16 1.17 12.41
CA ILE A 20 3.27 2.17 11.81
C ILE A 20 1.81 1.72 11.95
N ASP A 21 1.52 0.49 11.57
CA ASP A 21 0.17 -0.07 11.69
C ASP A 21 -0.27 -0.19 13.14
N GLN A 22 0.64 -0.60 14.04
CA GLN A 22 0.35 -0.67 15.47
C GLN A 22 0.01 0.70 16.05
N LYS A 23 0.74 1.73 15.67
CA LYS A 23 0.45 3.10 16.12
C LYS A 23 -0.91 3.58 15.61
N SER A 24 -1.23 3.30 14.36
CA SER A 24 -2.54 3.59 13.80
C SER A 24 -3.66 2.91 14.60
N ASP A 25 -3.48 1.63 14.92
CA ASP A 25 -4.45 0.87 15.72
C ASP A 25 -4.61 1.45 17.13
N GLN A 26 -3.52 1.86 17.78
CA GLN A 26 -3.57 2.52 19.09
C GLN A 26 -4.32 3.86 19.02
N MET A 27 -4.08 4.63 17.96
CA MET A 27 -4.81 5.89 17.74
C MET A 27 -6.30 5.64 17.55
N LEU A 28 -6.67 4.57 16.84
CA LEU A 28 -8.07 4.17 16.67
C LEU A 28 -8.73 3.81 18.01
N GLU A 29 -8.04 3.06 18.86
CA GLU A 29 -8.54 2.64 20.17
C GLU A 29 -8.92 3.82 21.06
N VAL A 30 -8.16 4.92 21.00
CA VAL A 30 -8.40 6.10 21.82
C VAL A 30 -9.22 7.18 21.11
N SER A 31 -9.66 6.91 19.89
CA SER A 31 -10.47 7.85 19.11
C SER A 31 -11.85 8.05 19.75
N VAL A 32 -12.28 9.30 19.84
CA VAL A 32 -13.58 9.68 20.42
C VAL A 32 -14.55 10.21 19.38
N SER A 33 -14.11 10.39 18.15
CA SER A 33 -14.93 10.90 17.05
C SER A 33 -14.58 10.21 15.74
N THR A 34 -15.46 10.29 14.75
CA THR A 34 -15.21 9.79 13.41
C THR A 34 -14.02 10.51 12.76
N LYS A 35 -13.88 11.82 13.05
CA LYS A 35 -12.72 12.59 12.58
C LYS A 35 -11.43 12.03 13.14
N ASP A 36 -11.38 11.74 14.43
CA ASP A 36 -10.20 11.13 15.06
C ASP A 36 -9.88 9.77 14.44
N MET A 37 -10.90 8.96 14.18
CA MET A 37 -10.73 7.65 13.52
C MET A 37 -10.14 7.82 12.13
N THR A 38 -10.64 8.79 11.37
CA THR A 38 -10.15 9.08 10.01
C THR A 38 -8.68 9.51 10.05
N GLU A 39 -8.31 10.35 11.01
CA GLU A 39 -6.91 10.77 11.19
C GLU A 39 -6.00 9.59 11.58
N ALA A 40 -6.49 8.69 12.43
CA ALA A 40 -5.76 7.48 12.82
C ALA A 40 -5.48 6.59 11.60
N VAL A 41 -6.49 6.37 10.76
CA VAL A 41 -6.35 5.60 9.53
C VAL A 41 -5.37 6.29 8.57
N ALA A 42 -5.48 7.61 8.41
CA ALA A 42 -4.63 8.40 7.52
C ALA A 42 -3.15 8.30 7.92
N TYR A 43 -2.85 8.16 9.20
CA TYR A 43 -1.48 8.01 9.68
C TYR A 43 -0.77 6.82 9.01
N SER A 44 -1.40 5.65 8.98
CA SER A 44 -0.81 4.48 8.32
C SER A 44 -0.97 4.51 6.80
N SER A 45 -2.10 5.01 6.28
CA SER A 45 -2.35 5.11 4.84
C SER A 45 -1.29 5.91 4.12
N LYS A 46 -0.88 7.02 4.71
CA LYS A 46 0.13 7.92 4.16
C LYS A 46 1.48 7.20 4.01
N GLU A 47 1.84 6.41 5.01
CA GLU A 47 3.09 5.65 4.96
C GLU A 47 3.01 4.48 3.96
N TRP A 48 1.87 3.79 3.88
CA TRP A 48 1.66 2.76 2.86
C TRP A 48 1.71 3.35 1.44
N ASP A 49 1.19 4.54 1.24
CA ASP A 49 1.24 5.21 -0.06
C ASP A 49 2.68 5.56 -0.47
N LYS A 50 3.48 6.02 0.49
CA LYS A 50 4.92 6.25 0.26
C LYS A 50 5.63 4.95 -0.13
N GLU A 51 5.36 3.87 0.59
CA GLU A 51 5.97 2.57 0.31
C GLU A 51 5.54 2.03 -1.06
N LEU A 52 4.28 2.25 -1.45
CA LEU A 52 3.81 1.88 -2.80
C LEU A 52 4.63 2.58 -3.87
N ASN A 53 4.85 3.88 -3.73
CA ASN A 53 5.62 4.65 -4.70
C ASN A 53 7.09 4.20 -4.76
N VAL A 54 7.68 3.87 -3.62
CA VAL A 54 9.06 3.38 -3.55
C VAL A 54 9.20 2.04 -4.28
N VAL A 55 8.36 1.07 -3.95
CA VAL A 55 8.46 -0.27 -4.56
C VAL A 55 8.11 -0.25 -6.04
N TYR A 56 7.15 0.59 -6.44
CA TYR A 56 6.81 0.78 -7.86
C TYR A 56 8.03 1.26 -8.65
N LYS A 57 8.73 2.28 -8.15
CA LYS A 57 9.94 2.81 -8.80
C LYS A 57 11.06 1.78 -8.85
N LEU A 58 11.26 1.04 -7.75
CA LEU A 58 12.27 -0.02 -7.70
C LEU A 58 11.97 -1.10 -8.74
N LEU A 59 10.72 -1.55 -8.81
CA LEU A 59 10.30 -2.58 -9.76
C LEU A 59 10.49 -2.08 -11.19
N MET A 60 10.06 -0.85 -11.48
CA MET A 60 10.25 -0.24 -12.79
C MET A 60 11.72 -0.20 -13.21
N SER A 61 12.62 0.10 -12.27
CA SER A 61 14.05 0.19 -12.55
C SER A 61 14.68 -1.13 -12.97
N LYS A 62 14.03 -2.26 -12.69
CA LYS A 62 14.52 -3.61 -12.99
C LYS A 62 13.87 -4.24 -14.23
N LEU A 63 12.88 -3.58 -14.80
CA LEU A 63 12.10 -4.13 -15.91
C LEU A 63 12.61 -3.62 -17.26
N SER A 64 12.42 -4.44 -18.31
CA SER A 64 12.59 -4.03 -19.70
C SER A 64 11.58 -2.94 -20.04
N GLN A 65 11.83 -2.19 -21.11
CA GLN A 65 10.91 -1.14 -21.56
C GLN A 65 9.51 -1.68 -21.83
N GLU A 66 9.41 -2.86 -22.44
CA GLU A 66 8.12 -3.53 -22.69
C GLU A 66 7.39 -3.83 -21.38
N ASN A 67 8.10 -4.41 -20.41
CA ASN A 67 7.51 -4.75 -19.11
C ASN A 67 7.22 -3.52 -18.25
N GLN A 68 7.99 -2.44 -18.40
CA GLN A 68 7.66 -1.15 -17.78
C GLN A 68 6.34 -0.62 -18.27
N THR A 69 6.10 -0.68 -19.59
CA THR A 69 4.84 -0.25 -20.18
C THR A 69 3.68 -1.10 -19.67
N ALA A 70 3.85 -2.41 -19.61
CA ALA A 70 2.84 -3.32 -19.07
C ALA A 70 2.51 -3.02 -17.61
N LEU A 71 3.53 -2.81 -16.77
CA LEU A 71 3.32 -2.48 -15.36
C LEU A 71 2.63 -1.11 -15.20
N ARG A 72 3.04 -0.13 -15.99
CA ARG A 72 2.41 1.21 -15.96
C ARG A 72 0.92 1.12 -16.26
N ASN A 73 0.56 0.33 -17.27
CA ASN A 73 -0.84 0.15 -17.64
C ASN A 73 -1.63 -0.56 -16.54
N LYS A 74 -1.07 -1.61 -15.96
CA LYS A 74 -1.67 -2.32 -14.82
C LYS A 74 -1.85 -1.41 -13.62
N GLN A 75 -0.88 -0.56 -13.34
CA GLN A 75 -0.96 0.38 -12.22
C GLN A 75 -2.07 1.42 -12.44
N ARG A 76 -2.22 1.91 -13.65
CA ARG A 76 -3.32 2.84 -14.00
C ARG A 76 -4.68 2.18 -13.80
N GLU A 77 -4.82 0.93 -14.24
CA GLU A 77 -6.07 0.18 -14.05
C GLU A 77 -6.33 -0.09 -12.56
N TRP A 78 -5.29 -0.41 -11.81
CA TRP A 78 -5.41 -0.59 -10.37
C TRP A 78 -5.88 0.70 -9.67
N ILE A 79 -5.34 1.85 -10.04
CA ILE A 79 -5.75 3.15 -9.49
C ILE A 79 -7.24 3.38 -9.76
N LYS A 80 -7.71 3.12 -10.99
CA LYS A 80 -9.14 3.26 -11.33
C LYS A 80 -10.01 2.35 -10.48
N THR A 81 -9.61 1.10 -10.31
CA THR A 81 -10.33 0.12 -9.50
C THR A 81 -10.36 0.55 -8.03
N ARG A 82 -9.23 0.99 -7.49
CA ARG A 82 -9.14 1.50 -6.10
C ARG A 82 -10.10 2.70 -5.92
N ASP A 83 -10.01 3.66 -6.83
CA ASP A 83 -10.79 4.90 -6.72
C ASP A 83 -12.30 4.61 -6.80
N LYS A 84 -12.70 3.62 -7.63
CA LYS A 84 -14.08 3.16 -7.69
C LYS A 84 -14.52 2.51 -6.36
N LYS A 85 -13.68 1.66 -5.78
CA LYS A 85 -13.97 1.04 -4.49
C LYS A 85 -14.09 2.09 -3.37
N ILE A 86 -13.25 3.12 -3.40
CA ILE A 86 -13.32 4.24 -2.46
C ILE A 86 -14.66 4.95 -2.62
N ALA A 87 -15.03 5.31 -3.85
CA ALA A 87 -16.29 6.00 -4.13
C ALA A 87 -17.50 5.16 -3.66
N ASP A 88 -17.47 3.86 -3.93
CA ASP A 88 -18.54 2.94 -3.49
C ASP A 88 -18.62 2.87 -1.96
N SER A 89 -17.49 2.87 -1.26
CA SER A 89 -17.45 2.84 0.21
C SER A 89 -17.97 4.14 0.84
N MET A 90 -17.94 5.23 0.09
CA MET A 90 -18.36 6.55 0.55
C MET A 90 -19.85 6.86 0.29
N LYS A 91 -20.64 5.87 -0.13
CA LYS A 91 -22.08 6.07 -0.38
C LYS A 91 -22.89 6.28 0.89
N ALA A 92 -22.34 5.96 2.06
CA ALA A 92 -22.95 6.28 3.34
C ALA A 92 -23.02 7.80 3.56
N ASN A 93 -23.92 8.26 4.43
CA ASN A 93 -24.08 9.68 4.74
C ASN A 93 -23.17 10.11 5.90
N GLY A 94 -22.82 11.41 5.93
CA GLY A 94 -22.11 12.03 7.04
C GLY A 94 -20.63 11.67 7.12
N SER A 95 -20.06 11.85 8.30
CA SER A 95 -18.63 11.66 8.54
C SER A 95 -18.18 10.21 8.39
N ILE A 96 -19.09 9.24 8.49
CA ILE A 96 -18.77 7.83 8.30
C ILE A 96 -18.32 7.55 6.85
N ALA A 97 -18.85 8.31 5.88
CA ALA A 97 -18.44 8.17 4.48
C ALA A 97 -16.95 8.42 4.31
N THR A 98 -16.44 9.49 4.92
CA THR A 98 -15.00 9.83 4.87
C THR A 98 -14.15 8.75 5.53
N LEU A 99 -14.58 8.23 6.69
CA LEU A 99 -13.88 7.14 7.36
C LEU A 99 -13.84 5.88 6.47
N ASN A 100 -14.98 5.51 5.88
CA ASN A 100 -15.08 4.35 4.99
C ASN A 100 -14.12 4.50 3.79
N GLY A 101 -14.09 5.67 3.17
CA GLY A 101 -13.18 5.95 2.06
C GLY A 101 -11.71 5.83 2.46
N SER A 102 -11.37 6.36 3.63
CA SER A 102 -9.99 6.28 4.16
C SER A 102 -9.57 4.84 4.44
N MET A 103 -10.46 4.04 5.01
CA MET A 103 -10.19 2.62 5.30
C MET A 103 -10.00 1.83 4.01
N THR A 104 -10.83 2.09 3.00
CA THR A 104 -10.72 1.44 1.69
C THR A 104 -9.41 1.83 1.00
N PHE A 105 -9.06 3.11 1.01
CA PHE A 105 -7.78 3.58 0.47
C PHE A 105 -6.62 2.84 1.13
N ARG A 106 -6.61 2.75 2.46
CA ARG A 106 -5.54 2.07 3.20
C ARG A 106 -5.43 0.60 2.81
N THR A 107 -6.54 -0.12 2.81
CA THR A 107 -6.58 -1.55 2.51
C THR A 107 -6.07 -1.82 1.09
N GLU A 108 -6.56 -1.10 0.10
CA GLU A 108 -6.17 -1.30 -1.29
C GLU A 108 -4.73 -0.91 -1.54
N THR A 109 -4.27 0.20 -0.96
CA THR A 109 -2.89 0.68 -1.11
C THR A 109 -1.91 -0.27 -0.44
N LYS A 110 -2.20 -0.73 0.79
CA LYS A 110 -1.38 -1.73 1.49
C LYS A 110 -1.28 -3.03 0.69
N ASN A 111 -2.40 -3.56 0.23
CA ASN A 111 -2.43 -4.81 -0.53
C ASN A 111 -1.61 -4.68 -1.83
N ARG A 112 -1.74 -3.57 -2.54
CA ARG A 112 -0.96 -3.34 -3.76
C ARG A 112 0.54 -3.22 -3.48
N THR A 113 0.91 -2.54 -2.40
CA THR A 113 2.31 -2.41 -1.98
C THR A 113 2.91 -3.79 -1.72
N ILE A 114 2.20 -4.65 -1.00
CA ILE A 114 2.65 -6.01 -0.71
C ILE A 114 2.77 -6.83 -2.02
N GLU A 115 1.79 -6.72 -2.90
CA GLU A 115 1.80 -7.40 -4.20
C GLU A 115 3.02 -7.02 -5.04
N LEU A 116 3.32 -5.71 -5.14
CA LEU A 116 4.48 -5.24 -5.88
C LEU A 116 5.79 -5.64 -5.20
N SER A 117 5.80 -5.71 -3.88
CA SER A 117 6.97 -6.17 -3.11
C SER A 117 7.29 -7.63 -3.39
N LYS A 118 6.27 -8.48 -3.45
CA LYS A 118 6.42 -9.89 -3.84
C LYS A 118 6.93 -10.01 -5.28
N ALA A 119 6.41 -9.20 -6.19
CA ALA A 119 6.84 -9.18 -7.59
C ALA A 119 8.32 -8.77 -7.69
N TYR A 120 8.74 -7.78 -6.91
CA TYR A 120 10.13 -7.34 -6.86
C TYR A 120 11.03 -8.46 -6.35
N ASP A 121 10.69 -9.11 -5.25
CA ASP A 121 11.45 -10.22 -4.69
C ASP A 121 11.59 -11.36 -5.70
N LYS A 122 10.52 -11.70 -6.38
CA LYS A 122 10.51 -12.75 -7.40
C LYS A 122 11.44 -12.40 -8.57
N LEU A 123 11.42 -11.14 -8.99
CA LEU A 123 12.26 -10.66 -10.10
C LEU A 123 13.74 -10.68 -9.72
N ILE A 124 14.09 -10.17 -8.54
CA ILE A 124 15.47 -10.12 -8.06
C ILE A 124 16.00 -11.50 -7.72
N GLY A 125 15.17 -12.39 -7.21
CA GLY A 125 15.53 -13.77 -6.88
C GLY A 125 15.72 -14.68 -8.08
N LYS A 126 15.30 -14.26 -9.27
CA LYS A 126 15.52 -15.00 -10.51
C LYS A 126 16.93 -14.71 -11.04
N LYS A 127 17.68 -15.75 -11.25
CA LYS A 127 18.98 -15.68 -11.93
C LYS A 127 18.97 -16.54 -13.16
#